data_d3c3681fb955a910b4086ff17dcdaf19
#
_entry.id   d3c3681fb955a910b4086ff17dcdaf19
#
_cell.length_a   1.000
_cell.length_b   1.000
_cell.length_c   1.000
_cell.angle_alpha   90.00
_cell.angle_beta   90.00
_cell.angle_gamma   90.00
#
_symmetry.space_group_name_H-M   'P 1'
#
loop_
_entity.id
_entity.type
_entity.pdbx_description
1 polymer ?
#
loop_
_entity_poly.entity_id
_entity_poly.type
_entity_poly.pdbx_seq_one_letter_code
_entity_poly.pdbx_strand_id
1 'polypeptide(L)'
;MPRLTPDELAHLIDDDSLPPMRRDPLARQPRSRPRRAREDIHFRPRTRRNERDPFKCGRCRTFVGPTVSGGRHRNHCPLCLTSRHVDLRRPGDRSSPCRALMVAIGVAFRPDGEQMVVHRCNGCGIERQNRVAADDNPTALLRLAPVTPVRRAAAEEEAIA
;
A
#
# COMPACT_ATOMS: atom_id res chain seq x y z
N MET A 1 -4.48 -48.91 29.83
CA MET A 1 -5.49 -47.86 29.90
C MET A 1 -6.56 -48.16 28.90
N PRO A 2 -7.78 -48.60 29.32
CA PRO A 2 -8.86 -48.88 28.35
C PRO A 2 -9.32 -47.57 27.73
N ARG A 3 -9.54 -47.57 26.40
CA ARG A 3 -10.09 -46.40 25.66
C ARG A 3 -11.61 -46.51 25.76
N LEU A 4 -12.25 -45.45 26.19
CA LEU A 4 -13.69 -45.30 26.20
C LEU A 4 -14.22 -45.30 24.76
N THR A 5 -15.34 -45.95 24.55
CA THR A 5 -16.02 -46.03 23.26
C THR A 5 -16.81 -44.75 22.99
N PRO A 6 -17.10 -44.42 21.71
CA PRO A 6 -17.87 -43.20 21.40
C PRO A 6 -19.25 -43.14 22.05
N ASP A 7 -19.86 -44.27 22.38
CA ASP A 7 -21.17 -44.35 23.03
C ASP A 7 -21.11 -43.99 24.53
N GLU A 8 -19.99 -44.24 25.18
CA GLU A 8 -19.79 -43.89 26.59
C GLU A 8 -19.54 -42.39 26.79
N LEU A 9 -19.14 -41.67 25.73
CA LEU A 9 -18.97 -40.23 25.72
C LEU A 9 -20.28 -39.45 25.52
N ALA A 10 -21.31 -40.08 24.97
CA ALA A 10 -22.58 -39.41 24.66
C ALA A 10 -23.44 -39.13 25.93
N HIS A 11 -23.21 -39.82 27.01
CA HIS A 11 -23.98 -39.65 28.24
C HIS A 11 -23.42 -38.64 29.24
N LEU A 12 -22.36 -37.93 28.89
CA LEU A 12 -21.75 -36.93 29.75
C LEU A 12 -22.14 -35.47 29.42
N ILE A 13 -23.09 -35.27 28.50
CA ILE A 13 -23.52 -33.92 28.08
C ILE A 13 -25.04 -33.79 28.29
N ASP A 14 -25.54 -34.14 29.43
CA ASP A 14 -26.86 -33.69 29.89
C ASP A 14 -26.67 -32.64 30.97
N ASP A 15 -26.33 -31.41 30.52
CA ASP A 15 -26.32 -30.22 31.39
C ASP A 15 -27.60 -29.39 31.10
N ASP A 16 -28.72 -29.91 31.59
CA ASP A 16 -30.01 -29.21 31.56
C ASP A 16 -30.22 -28.39 32.84
N SER A 17 -29.16 -27.92 33.46
CA SER A 17 -29.17 -27.22 34.75
C SER A 17 -28.70 -25.76 34.68
N LEU A 18 -28.93 -25.06 33.57
CA LEU A 18 -28.73 -23.62 33.56
C LEU A 18 -30.02 -22.91 34.04
N PRO A 19 -29.97 -22.18 35.17
CA PRO A 19 -31.09 -21.39 35.63
C PRO A 19 -31.43 -20.29 34.58
N PRO A 20 -32.72 -19.94 34.40
CA PRO A 20 -33.09 -18.92 33.43
C PRO A 20 -32.40 -17.61 33.78
N MET A 21 -31.66 -17.09 32.83
CA MET A 21 -31.01 -15.77 32.92
C MET A 21 -32.07 -14.73 33.28
N ARG A 22 -31.96 -14.18 34.48
CA ARG A 22 -32.79 -13.04 34.90
C ARG A 22 -32.49 -11.89 33.96
N ARG A 23 -33.51 -11.39 33.26
CA ARG A 23 -33.42 -10.19 32.43
C ARG A 23 -33.03 -9.03 33.34
N ASP A 24 -31.88 -8.44 33.12
CA ASP A 24 -31.38 -7.27 33.82
C ASP A 24 -32.36 -6.11 33.59
N PRO A 25 -33.08 -5.59 34.62
CA PRO A 25 -33.99 -4.47 34.46
C PRO A 25 -33.28 -3.16 34.12
N LEU A 26 -31.93 -3.14 34.13
CA LEU A 26 -31.12 -1.99 33.78
C LEU A 26 -30.55 -2.08 32.35
N ALA A 27 -30.95 -3.04 31.51
CA ALA A 27 -30.62 -3.06 30.14
C ALA A 27 -31.06 -1.74 29.47
N ARG A 28 -30.11 -0.81 29.40
CA ARG A 28 -30.33 0.50 28.75
C ARG A 28 -30.77 0.25 27.33
N GLN A 29 -31.99 0.70 27.03
CA GLN A 29 -32.50 0.78 25.67
C GLN A 29 -31.46 1.47 24.79
N PRO A 30 -31.17 0.95 23.59
CA PRO A 30 -30.29 1.64 22.66
C PRO A 30 -30.85 3.01 22.38
N ARG A 31 -30.17 4.04 22.86
CA ARG A 31 -30.53 5.44 22.56
C ARG A 31 -30.47 5.55 21.04
N SER A 32 -31.64 5.74 20.42
CA SER A 32 -31.74 6.09 19.01
C SER A 32 -30.93 7.38 18.81
N ARG A 33 -29.73 7.24 18.24
CA ARG A 33 -28.97 8.41 17.81
C ARG A 33 -29.81 9.15 16.81
N PRO A 34 -30.08 10.47 17.00
CA PRO A 34 -30.75 11.26 16.00
C PRO A 34 -29.97 11.05 14.68
N ARG A 35 -30.69 10.68 13.61
CA ARG A 35 -30.14 10.72 12.25
C ARG A 35 -29.72 12.16 12.05
N ARG A 36 -28.40 12.41 12.25
CA ARG A 36 -27.81 13.66 11.77
C ARG A 36 -28.15 13.72 10.29
N ALA A 37 -28.85 14.79 9.92
CA ALA A 37 -29.05 15.15 8.54
C ALA A 37 -27.69 14.94 7.85
N ARG A 38 -27.68 14.28 6.68
CA ARG A 38 -26.51 14.23 5.83
C ARG A 38 -26.24 15.68 5.44
N GLU A 39 -25.45 16.37 6.28
CA GLU A 39 -24.81 17.59 5.86
C GLU A 39 -24.03 17.19 4.61
N ASP A 40 -24.37 17.84 3.52
CA ASP A 40 -23.67 17.72 2.25
C ASP A 40 -22.17 17.77 2.55
N ILE A 41 -21.53 16.61 2.46
CA ILE A 41 -20.09 16.54 2.50
C ILE A 41 -19.66 17.29 1.24
N HIS A 42 -19.49 18.60 1.38
CA HIS A 42 -18.82 19.39 0.36
C HIS A 42 -17.52 18.66 0.08
N PHE A 43 -17.48 17.99 -1.07
CA PHE A 43 -16.27 17.41 -1.62
C PHE A 43 -15.27 18.56 -1.76
N ARG A 44 -14.50 18.80 -0.69
CA ARG A 44 -13.38 19.70 -0.77
C ARG A 44 -12.46 19.10 -1.82
N PRO A 45 -12.23 19.78 -2.96
CA PRO A 45 -11.29 19.30 -3.96
C PRO A 45 -10.00 19.03 -3.20
N ARG A 46 -9.49 17.80 -3.29
CA ARG A 46 -8.23 17.44 -2.65
C ARG A 46 -7.21 18.43 -3.18
N THR A 47 -6.85 19.42 -2.34
CA THR A 47 -5.79 20.36 -2.66
C THR A 47 -4.64 19.53 -3.23
N ARG A 48 -4.12 19.92 -4.39
CA ARG A 48 -2.99 19.22 -5.03
C ARG A 48 -1.92 19.13 -3.95
N ARG A 49 -1.69 17.91 -3.48
CA ARG A 49 -0.68 17.65 -2.46
C ARG A 49 0.62 18.17 -3.03
N ASN A 50 1.26 19.10 -2.32
CA ASN A 50 2.52 19.65 -2.77
C ASN A 50 3.51 18.47 -2.88
N GLU A 51 4.33 18.44 -3.92
CA GLU A 51 5.28 17.36 -4.18
C GLU A 51 6.32 17.19 -3.07
N ARG A 52 6.46 18.20 -2.23
CA ARG A 52 7.32 18.21 -1.03
C ARG A 52 6.60 17.76 0.24
N ASP A 53 5.28 17.49 0.18
CA ASP A 53 4.56 17.08 1.38
C ASP A 53 5.00 15.68 1.80
N PRO A 54 5.22 15.46 3.11
CA PRO A 54 5.51 14.14 3.63
C PRO A 54 4.34 13.19 3.36
N PHE A 55 4.65 11.93 3.13
CA PHE A 55 3.64 10.90 2.90
C PHE A 55 3.90 9.66 3.72
N LYS A 56 2.87 8.88 3.98
CA LYS A 56 2.99 7.58 4.62
C LYS A 56 3.20 6.49 3.57
N CYS A 57 4.29 5.73 3.70
CA CYS A 57 4.56 4.61 2.79
C CYS A 57 3.42 3.59 2.81
N GLY A 58 2.95 3.17 1.63
CA GLY A 58 1.87 2.20 1.50
C GLY A 58 2.25 0.78 1.94
N ARG A 59 3.55 0.45 1.98
CA ARG A 59 4.08 -0.86 2.38
C ARG A 59 4.51 -0.89 3.85
N CYS A 60 5.57 -0.16 4.20
CA CYS A 60 6.15 -0.21 5.55
C CYS A 60 5.51 0.76 6.55
N ARG A 61 4.58 1.60 6.11
CA ARG A 61 3.81 2.55 6.93
C ARG A 61 4.63 3.68 7.56
N THR A 62 5.91 3.76 7.28
CA THR A 62 6.77 4.86 7.74
C THR A 62 6.37 6.19 7.10
N PHE A 63 6.49 7.27 7.84
CA PHE A 63 6.39 8.62 7.30
C PHE A 63 7.67 8.95 6.53
N VAL A 64 7.49 9.42 5.31
CA VAL A 64 8.55 9.74 4.37
C VAL A 64 8.55 11.25 4.13
N GLY A 65 9.62 11.91 4.50
CA GLY A 65 9.82 13.33 4.27
C GLY A 65 10.19 13.67 2.83
N PRO A 66 10.42 14.95 2.53
CA PRO A 66 10.92 15.38 1.23
C PRO A 66 12.29 14.76 0.93
N THR A 67 12.69 14.80 -0.33
CA THR A 67 13.99 14.30 -0.77
C THR A 67 15.11 15.15 -0.20
N VAL A 68 16.12 14.52 0.40
CA VAL A 68 17.32 15.22 0.90
C VAL A 68 18.25 15.56 -0.27
N SER A 69 18.33 14.67 -1.28
CA SER A 69 19.12 14.89 -2.50
C SER A 69 18.58 14.03 -3.64
N GLY A 70 19.09 14.20 -4.86
CA GLY A 70 18.82 13.28 -5.98
C GLY A 70 17.56 13.60 -6.80
N GLY A 71 16.92 14.75 -6.62
CA GLY A 71 15.78 15.13 -7.47
C GLY A 71 14.76 16.05 -6.81
N ARG A 72 13.83 16.56 -7.63
CA ARG A 72 12.76 17.45 -7.17
C ARG A 72 11.66 16.72 -6.40
N HIS A 73 11.46 15.46 -6.70
CA HIS A 73 10.30 14.68 -6.23
C HIS A 73 10.76 13.37 -5.62
N ARG A 74 10.25 13.06 -4.44
CA ARG A 74 10.43 11.74 -3.85
C ARG A 74 9.39 10.78 -4.43
N ASN A 75 9.89 9.77 -5.15
CA ASN A 75 9.05 8.81 -5.85
C ASN A 75 8.94 7.47 -5.12
N HIS A 76 9.77 7.21 -4.11
CA HIS A 76 9.75 5.96 -3.35
C HIS A 76 10.11 6.18 -1.87
N CYS A 77 9.83 5.18 -1.06
CA CYS A 77 10.17 5.15 0.35
C CYS A 77 11.66 4.81 0.51
N PRO A 78 12.46 5.61 1.25
CA PRO A 78 13.88 5.34 1.42
C PRO A 78 14.16 4.04 2.18
N LEU A 79 13.27 3.60 3.07
CA LEU A 79 13.50 2.40 3.89
C LEU A 79 13.25 1.10 3.13
N CYS A 80 12.15 1.00 2.40
CA CYS A 80 11.75 -0.25 1.74
C CYS A 80 11.74 -0.16 0.21
N LEU A 81 12.15 0.96 -0.35
CA LEU A 81 12.24 1.27 -1.78
C LEU A 81 10.90 1.13 -2.55
N THR A 82 9.78 0.95 -1.86
CA THR A 82 8.48 0.83 -2.51
C THR A 82 8.02 2.18 -3.03
N SER A 83 7.55 2.21 -4.27
CA SER A 83 6.99 3.37 -4.94
C SER A 83 5.48 3.22 -5.14
N ARG A 84 4.85 4.18 -5.82
CA ARG A 84 3.46 4.14 -6.25
C ARG A 84 3.35 4.59 -7.70
N HIS A 85 2.56 3.88 -8.48
CA HIS A 85 2.32 4.22 -9.89
C HIS A 85 1.39 5.43 -10.00
N VAL A 86 1.94 6.61 -9.83
CA VAL A 86 1.20 7.88 -9.87
C VAL A 86 1.42 8.64 -11.17
N ASP A 87 2.55 8.43 -11.84
CA ASP A 87 2.93 9.13 -13.06
C ASP A 87 2.63 8.26 -14.29
N LEU A 88 2.03 8.85 -15.32
CA LEU A 88 1.63 8.14 -16.54
C LEU A 88 2.70 8.25 -17.63
N ARG A 89 2.94 9.44 -18.15
CA ARG A 89 3.85 9.67 -19.28
C ARG A 89 5.18 10.28 -18.83
N ARG A 90 5.14 11.29 -18.00
CA ARG A 90 6.32 12.03 -17.54
C ARG A 90 6.47 11.93 -16.03
N PRO A 91 7.70 11.83 -15.49
CA PRO A 91 7.93 11.92 -14.06
C PRO A 91 7.30 13.21 -13.48
N GLY A 92 6.44 13.06 -12.45
CA GLY A 92 5.78 14.16 -11.79
C GLY A 92 4.41 14.57 -12.38
N ASP A 93 3.93 13.96 -13.48
CA ASP A 93 2.64 14.32 -14.09
C ASP A 93 1.41 13.89 -13.26
N ARG A 94 1.59 12.96 -12.35
CA ARG A 94 0.56 12.44 -11.41
C ARG A 94 -0.75 11.97 -12.07
N SER A 95 -0.73 11.67 -13.36
CA SER A 95 -1.91 11.39 -14.18
C SER A 95 -2.22 9.89 -14.35
N SER A 96 -1.39 8.98 -13.80
CA SER A 96 -1.68 7.54 -13.88
C SER A 96 -2.97 7.18 -13.14
N PRO A 97 -3.94 6.52 -13.80
CA PRO A 97 -5.15 6.03 -13.14
C PRO A 97 -4.91 4.81 -12.25
N CYS A 98 -3.82 4.08 -12.48
CA CYS A 98 -3.52 2.80 -11.82
C CYS A 98 -3.35 2.91 -10.31
N ARG A 99 -2.57 3.87 -9.82
CA ARG A 99 -2.32 4.16 -8.41
C ARG A 99 -1.82 2.98 -7.55
N ALA A 100 -1.53 1.82 -8.13
CA ALA A 100 -1.05 0.64 -7.42
C ALA A 100 0.37 0.83 -6.85
N LEU A 101 0.74 0.01 -5.89
CA LEU A 101 2.11 -0.03 -5.36
C LEU A 101 3.05 -0.59 -6.42
N MET A 102 4.28 -0.09 -6.42
CA MET A 102 5.37 -0.57 -7.25
C MET A 102 6.48 -1.11 -6.37
N VAL A 103 6.90 -2.34 -6.62
CA VAL A 103 7.99 -2.98 -5.89
C VAL A 103 9.32 -2.74 -6.62
N ALA A 104 10.38 -2.51 -5.87
CA ALA A 104 11.74 -2.49 -6.42
C ALA A 104 12.11 -3.91 -6.84
N ILE A 105 12.43 -4.10 -8.12
CA ILE A 105 12.78 -5.40 -8.71
C ILE A 105 14.26 -5.53 -9.03
N GLY A 106 14.99 -4.41 -9.06
CA GLY A 106 16.42 -4.42 -9.34
C GLY A 106 16.98 -3.01 -9.44
N VAL A 107 18.27 -2.95 -9.79
CA VAL A 107 18.99 -1.72 -10.09
C VAL A 107 19.43 -1.71 -11.55
N ALA A 108 19.48 -0.54 -12.14
CA ALA A 108 20.03 -0.30 -13.45
C ALA A 108 21.00 0.88 -13.41
N PHE A 109 21.87 0.98 -14.39
CA PHE A 109 22.81 2.08 -14.52
C PHE A 109 22.52 2.84 -15.82
N ARG A 110 22.54 4.14 -15.75
CA ARG A 110 22.53 5.00 -16.92
C ARG A 110 23.90 5.01 -17.61
N PRO A 111 23.98 5.48 -18.86
CA PRO A 111 25.29 5.59 -19.53
C PRO A 111 26.31 6.49 -18.81
N ASP A 112 25.82 7.46 -18.03
CA ASP A 112 26.62 8.35 -17.20
C ASP A 112 27.04 7.73 -15.84
N GLY A 113 26.70 6.46 -15.60
CA GLY A 113 26.98 5.73 -14.36
C GLY A 113 25.97 5.96 -13.24
N GLU A 114 24.95 6.81 -13.45
CA GLU A 114 23.94 7.05 -12.42
C GLU A 114 23.14 5.78 -12.12
N GLN A 115 23.11 5.42 -10.83
CA GLN A 115 22.35 4.25 -10.36
C GLN A 115 20.85 4.59 -10.23
N MET A 116 20.01 3.69 -10.75
CA MET A 116 18.56 3.80 -10.76
C MET A 116 17.95 2.58 -10.09
N VAL A 117 16.90 2.77 -9.30
CA VAL A 117 16.05 1.67 -8.83
C VAL A 117 14.97 1.41 -9.87
N VAL A 118 14.86 0.16 -10.31
CA VAL A 118 13.81 -0.28 -11.24
C VAL A 118 12.64 -0.80 -10.44
N HIS A 119 11.46 -0.24 -10.68
CA HIS A 119 10.22 -0.60 -10.01
C HIS A 119 9.25 -1.24 -11.00
N ARG A 120 8.57 -2.31 -10.57
CA ARG A 120 7.45 -2.92 -11.31
C ARG A 120 6.14 -2.68 -10.58
N CYS A 121 5.13 -2.24 -11.32
CA CYS A 121 3.79 -2.00 -10.78
C CYS A 121 3.04 -3.31 -10.53
N ASN A 122 2.52 -3.49 -9.31
CA ASN A 122 1.74 -4.68 -8.97
C ASN A 122 0.35 -4.71 -9.63
N GLY A 123 -0.14 -3.54 -10.12
CA GLY A 123 -1.45 -3.47 -10.76
C GLY A 123 -1.40 -3.69 -12.28
N CYS A 124 -0.52 -3.00 -12.98
CA CYS A 124 -0.48 -3.03 -14.46
C CYS A 124 0.84 -3.56 -15.04
N GLY A 125 1.78 -4.01 -14.21
CA GLY A 125 3.05 -4.60 -14.64
C GLY A 125 4.09 -3.63 -15.20
N ILE A 126 3.74 -2.36 -15.42
CA ILE A 126 4.65 -1.39 -16.02
C ILE A 126 5.91 -1.19 -15.16
N GLU A 127 7.04 -1.02 -15.82
CA GLU A 127 8.30 -0.69 -15.16
C GLU A 127 8.62 0.80 -15.21
N ARG A 128 9.23 1.30 -14.14
CA ARG A 128 9.70 2.68 -14.04
C ARG A 128 11.04 2.72 -13.31
N GLN A 129 11.89 3.63 -13.73
CA GLN A 129 13.18 3.88 -13.11
C GLN A 129 13.10 5.15 -12.27
N ASN A 130 13.62 5.08 -11.07
CA ASN A 130 13.76 6.21 -10.16
C ASN A 130 15.22 6.36 -9.73
N ARG A 131 15.68 7.59 -9.60
CA ARG A 131 17.02 7.89 -9.09
C ARG A 131 17.15 7.38 -7.66
N VAL A 132 18.30 6.83 -7.32
CA VAL A 132 18.67 6.54 -5.94
C VAL A 132 18.84 7.87 -5.20
N ALA A 133 18.23 8.00 -4.04
CA ALA A 133 18.39 9.16 -3.17
C ALA A 133 19.47 8.89 -2.12
N ALA A 134 20.13 9.96 -1.62
CA ALA A 134 21.22 9.80 -0.66
C ALA A 134 20.80 9.16 0.68
N ASP A 135 19.52 9.26 1.02
CA ASP A 135 18.93 8.68 2.22
C ASP A 135 18.26 7.31 2.00
N ASP A 136 18.44 6.72 0.81
CA ASP A 136 17.91 5.37 0.56
C ASP A 136 18.70 4.33 1.36
N ASN A 137 17.98 3.35 1.89
CA ASN A 137 18.54 2.28 2.70
C ASN A 137 19.57 1.46 1.88
N PRO A 138 20.86 1.53 2.20
CA PRO A 138 21.91 0.85 1.43
C PRO A 138 21.75 -0.67 1.47
N THR A 139 21.30 -1.23 2.58
CA THR A 139 21.05 -2.67 2.69
C THR A 139 19.92 -3.11 1.77
N ALA A 140 18.88 -2.30 1.60
CA ALA A 140 17.79 -2.60 0.68
C ALA A 140 18.28 -2.51 -0.78
N LEU A 141 19.13 -1.54 -1.10
CA LEU A 141 19.73 -1.40 -2.44
C LEU A 141 20.66 -2.57 -2.78
N LEU A 142 21.52 -2.99 -1.85
CA LEU A 142 22.45 -4.11 -2.05
C LEU A 142 21.76 -5.46 -2.28
N ARG A 143 20.51 -5.61 -1.86
CA ARG A 143 19.71 -6.81 -2.12
C ARG A 143 19.10 -6.87 -3.51
N LEU A 144 19.16 -5.77 -4.26
CA LEU A 144 18.61 -5.68 -5.61
C LEU A 144 19.67 -6.13 -6.63
N ALA A 145 19.31 -7.13 -7.44
CA ALA A 145 20.17 -7.56 -8.56
C ALA A 145 20.18 -6.50 -9.68
N PRO A 146 21.25 -6.41 -10.46
CA PRO A 146 21.26 -5.64 -11.69
C PRO A 146 20.20 -6.18 -12.67
N VAL A 147 19.41 -5.29 -13.30
CA VAL A 147 18.41 -5.66 -14.29
C VAL A 147 18.50 -4.73 -15.50
N THR A 148 18.16 -5.27 -16.67
CA THR A 148 17.94 -4.46 -17.88
C THR A 148 16.47 -4.02 -17.87
N PRO A 149 16.18 -2.71 -17.72
CA PRO A 149 14.80 -2.24 -17.71
C PRO A 149 14.14 -2.49 -19.07
N VAL A 150 12.90 -2.96 -19.03
CA VAL A 150 12.10 -3.08 -20.25
C VAL A 150 11.81 -1.67 -20.77
N ARG A 151 12.43 -1.31 -21.89
CA ARG A 151 12.07 -0.09 -22.62
C ARG A 151 10.70 -0.33 -23.27
N ARG A 152 9.72 0.48 -22.95
CA ARG A 152 8.51 0.54 -23.77
C ARG A 152 8.95 0.82 -25.21
N ALA A 153 8.68 -0.11 -26.13
CA ALA A 153 8.77 0.18 -27.55
C ALA A 153 7.81 1.35 -27.85
N ALA A 154 8.26 2.31 -28.62
CA ALA A 154 7.50 3.51 -29.00
C ALA A 154 6.20 3.21 -29.80
N ALA A 155 5.87 1.94 -30.00
CA ALA A 155 4.79 1.46 -30.87
C ALA A 155 3.37 1.51 -30.24
N GLU A 156 3.21 1.89 -28.96
CA GLU A 156 1.86 2.00 -28.37
C GLU A 156 1.31 3.44 -28.33
N GLU A 157 2.02 4.41 -28.88
CA GLU A 157 1.56 5.81 -28.94
C GLU A 157 0.59 6.09 -30.10
N GLU A 158 0.53 5.23 -31.12
CA GLU A 158 -0.36 5.42 -32.30
C GLU A 158 -1.75 4.79 -32.17
N ALA A 159 -2.02 3.99 -31.14
CA ALA A 159 -3.30 3.30 -31.02
C ALA A 159 -4.36 4.03 -30.17
N ILE A 160 -4.08 5.27 -29.72
CA ILE A 160 -5.01 6.09 -28.93
C ILE A 160 -5.02 7.54 -29.49
N ALA A 161 -5.07 7.69 -30.80
CA ALA A 161 -5.34 8.96 -31.46
C ALA A 161 -6.75 8.92 -32.06
#